data_b83938574b47e57e9e7ef4f078adff35
#
_entry.id   b83938574b47e57e9e7ef4f078adff35
#
_cell.length_a   1.000
_cell.length_b   1.000
_cell.length_c   1.000
_cell.angle_alpha   90.00
_cell.angle_beta   90.00
_cell.angle_gamma   90.00
#
_symmetry.space_group_name_H-M   'P 1'
#
loop_
_entity.id
_entity.type
_entity.pdbx_description
1 polymer ?
#
loop_
_entity_poly.entity_id
_entity_poly.type
_entity_poly.pdbx_seq_one_letter_code
_entity_poly.pdbx_strand_id
1 'polypeptide(L)' 'MNNQQTQPGKGEKVASKLINKLALSQLEEVNREVEIDELNAKIQQLTQANQQLQAENQQLKSQVQGQEEAQEEKQPA' A
#
# COMPACT_ATOMS: atom_id res chain seq x y z
N MET A 1 -49.77 -26.51 -19.78
CA MET A 1 -49.28 -26.41 -19.51
C MET A 1 -48.28 -26.00 -19.27
N ASN A 2 -47.72 -25.63 -18.95
CA ASN A 2 -46.74 -25.35 -18.84
C ASN A 2 -46.23 -24.75 -17.86
N ASN A 3 -45.92 -25.10 -17.11
CA ASN A 3 -45.45 -24.67 -15.97
C ASN A 3 -44.04 -24.63 -15.90
N GLN A 4 -43.37 -24.78 -16.89
CA GLN A 4 -41.99 -24.84 -16.83
C GLN A 4 -41.40 -23.52 -16.59
N GLN A 5 -42.15 -22.50 -16.68
CA GLN A 5 -41.53 -21.28 -16.41
C GLN A 5 -41.53 -20.92 -14.99
N THR A 6 -42.16 -21.60 -14.15
CA THR A 6 -42.29 -21.18 -12.79
C THR A 6 -41.10 -21.53 -11.91
N GLN A 7 -40.30 -22.49 -12.33
CA GLN A 7 -39.14 -22.87 -11.52
C GLN A 7 -37.96 -23.14 -12.40
N PRO A 8 -36.80 -22.62 -12.03
CA PRO A 8 -35.60 -22.88 -12.80
C PRO A 8 -35.19 -24.33 -12.67
N GLY A 9 -34.58 -24.87 -13.70
CA GLY A 9 -34.03 -26.19 -13.70
C GLY A 9 -32.74 -26.26 -12.91
N LYS A 10 -32.24 -27.45 -12.74
CA LYS A 10 -31.00 -27.66 -12.00
C LYS A 10 -29.83 -26.92 -12.65
N GLY A 11 -29.77 -26.96 -13.98
CA GLY A 11 -28.69 -26.25 -14.67
C GLY A 11 -28.70 -24.76 -14.44
N GLU A 12 -29.90 -24.18 -14.42
CA GLU A 12 -30.06 -22.75 -14.16
C GLU A 12 -29.65 -22.40 -12.74
N LYS A 13 -29.98 -23.25 -11.79
CA LYS A 13 -29.60 -23.04 -10.40
C LYS A 13 -28.06 -23.11 -10.24
N VAL A 14 -27.44 -24.05 -10.90
CA VAL A 14 -25.99 -24.16 -10.88
C VAL A 14 -25.35 -22.91 -11.48
N ALA A 15 -25.88 -22.47 -12.62
CA ALA A 15 -25.35 -21.28 -13.29
C ALA A 15 -25.48 -20.05 -12.43
N SER A 16 -26.64 -19.87 -11.78
CA SER A 16 -26.84 -18.74 -10.88
C SER A 16 -25.86 -18.73 -9.73
N LYS A 17 -25.62 -19.87 -9.13
CA LYS A 17 -24.66 -19.96 -8.03
C LYS A 17 -23.24 -19.71 -8.50
N LEU A 18 -22.89 -20.19 -9.67
CA LEU A 18 -21.57 -19.94 -10.25
C LEU A 18 -21.37 -18.47 -10.53
N ILE A 19 -22.37 -17.81 -11.10
CA ILE A 19 -22.29 -16.38 -11.37
C ILE A 19 -22.09 -15.60 -10.07
N ASN A 20 -22.84 -15.93 -9.04
CA ASN A 20 -22.72 -15.25 -7.75
C ASN A 20 -21.35 -15.45 -7.14
N LYS A 21 -20.82 -16.67 -7.18
CA LYS A 21 -19.51 -16.96 -6.65
C LYS A 21 -18.41 -16.25 -7.43
N LEU A 22 -18.57 -16.21 -8.75
CA LEU A 22 -17.62 -15.52 -9.59
C LEU A 22 -17.61 -14.03 -9.30
N ALA A 23 -18.81 -13.44 -9.14
CA ALA A 23 -18.92 -12.01 -8.81
C ALA A 23 -18.26 -11.69 -7.48
N LEU A 24 -18.47 -12.53 -6.46
CA LEU A 24 -17.84 -12.33 -5.16
C LEU A 24 -16.33 -12.48 -5.24
N SER A 25 -15.87 -13.48 -6.00
CA SER A 25 -14.44 -13.70 -6.18
C SER A 25 -13.78 -12.51 -6.87
N GLN A 26 -14.43 -11.96 -7.89
CA GLN A 26 -13.92 -10.79 -8.58
C GLN A 26 -13.91 -9.56 -7.69
N LEU A 27 -14.93 -9.40 -6.87
CA LEU A 27 -14.97 -8.29 -5.92
C LEU A 27 -13.80 -8.36 -4.94
N GLU A 28 -13.53 -9.57 -4.41
CA GLU A 28 -12.40 -9.76 -3.51
C GLU A 28 -11.08 -9.47 -4.20
N GLU A 29 -10.95 -9.88 -5.45
CA GLU A 29 -9.75 -9.64 -6.23
C GLU A 29 -9.52 -8.16 -6.44
N VAL A 30 -10.55 -7.43 -6.82
CA VAL A 30 -10.45 -5.98 -7.03
C VAL A 30 -10.12 -5.27 -5.72
N ASN A 31 -10.74 -5.69 -4.62
CA ASN A 31 -10.42 -5.11 -3.32
C ASN A 31 -8.95 -5.31 -2.98
N ARG A 32 -8.41 -6.47 -3.26
CA ARG A 32 -6.98 -6.73 -3.03
C ARG A 32 -6.10 -5.88 -3.92
N GLU A 33 -6.49 -5.69 -5.17
CA GLU A 33 -5.75 -4.83 -6.09
C GLU A 33 -5.68 -3.40 -5.58
N VAL A 34 -6.82 -2.88 -5.09
CA VAL A 34 -6.87 -1.54 -4.52
C VAL A 34 -5.99 -1.43 -3.29
N GLU A 35 -6.04 -2.44 -2.42
CA GLU A 35 -5.18 -2.46 -1.23
C GLU A 35 -3.71 -2.46 -1.59
N ILE A 36 -3.33 -3.23 -2.61
CA ILE A 36 -1.94 -3.24 -3.09
C ILE A 36 -1.55 -1.87 -3.61
N ASP A 37 -2.41 -1.23 -4.38
CA ASP A 37 -2.13 0.11 -4.88
C ASP A 37 -1.95 1.11 -3.74
N GLU A 38 -2.79 1.03 -2.73
CA GLU A 38 -2.68 1.90 -1.55
C GLU A 38 -1.39 1.65 -0.79
N LEU A 39 -1.02 0.39 -0.63
CA LEU A 39 0.23 0.04 0.05
C LEU A 39 1.45 0.51 -0.75
N ASN A 40 1.41 0.38 -2.06
CA ASN A 40 2.48 0.87 -2.90
C ASN A 40 2.62 2.38 -2.80
N ALA A 41 1.51 3.11 -2.75
CA ALA A 41 1.55 4.55 -2.54
C ALA A 41 2.18 4.90 -1.20
N LYS A 42 1.86 4.16 -0.16
CA LYS A 42 2.47 4.37 1.16
C LYS A 42 3.97 4.07 1.15
N ILE A 43 4.37 3.02 0.45
CA ILE A 43 5.78 2.69 0.32
C ILE A 43 6.54 3.83 -0.35
N GLN A 44 5.97 4.41 -1.40
CA GLN A 44 6.58 5.55 -2.07
C GLN A 44 6.73 6.74 -1.13
N GLN A 45 5.68 7.05 -0.38
CA GLN A 45 5.72 8.15 0.59
C GLN A 45 6.77 7.91 1.66
N LEU A 46 6.82 6.70 2.19
CA LEU A 46 7.80 6.37 3.23
C LEU A 46 9.22 6.39 2.70
N THR A 47 9.40 5.93 1.46
CA THR A 47 10.71 5.96 0.82
C THR A 47 11.20 7.39 0.66
N GLN A 48 10.33 8.29 0.19
CA GLN A 48 10.67 9.70 0.05
C GLN A 48 10.98 10.34 1.41
N ALA A 49 10.15 10.03 2.41
CA ALA A 49 10.37 10.55 3.75
C ALA A 49 11.70 10.06 4.32
N ASN A 50 12.02 8.79 4.11
CA ASN A 50 13.29 8.24 4.57
C ASN A 50 14.48 8.88 3.89
N GLN A 51 14.41 9.11 2.59
CA GLN A 51 15.47 9.80 1.87
C GLN A 51 15.68 11.20 2.38
N GLN A 52 14.57 11.90 2.64
CA GLN A 52 14.62 13.25 3.17
C GLN A 52 15.24 13.28 4.56
N LEU A 53 14.84 12.33 5.41
CA LEU A 53 15.39 12.24 6.76
C LEU A 53 16.87 11.87 6.74
N GLN A 54 17.30 11.02 5.84
CA GLN A 54 18.71 10.69 5.69
C GLN A 54 19.52 11.92 5.31
N ALA A 55 18.99 12.71 4.38
CA ALA A 55 19.67 13.95 3.97
C ALA A 55 19.75 14.94 5.14
N GLU A 56 18.65 15.10 5.87
CA GLU A 56 18.63 15.97 7.04
C GLU A 56 19.58 15.48 8.12
N ASN A 57 19.62 14.18 8.35
CA ASN A 57 20.53 13.62 9.35
C ASN A 57 21.99 13.85 8.98
N GLN A 58 22.33 13.68 7.71
CA GLN A 58 23.68 13.96 7.26
C GLN A 58 24.03 15.43 7.43
N GLN A 59 23.10 16.29 7.10
CA GLN A 59 23.30 17.74 7.24
C GLN A 59 23.50 18.12 8.70
N LEU A 60 22.68 17.56 9.58
CA LEU A 60 22.80 17.79 11.01
C LEU A 60 24.12 17.27 11.56
N LYS A 61 24.55 16.10 11.12
CA LYS A 61 25.85 15.55 11.54
C LYS A 61 26.98 16.44 11.12
N SER A 62 26.94 16.95 9.89
CA SER A 62 27.95 17.88 9.41
C SER A 62 27.99 19.15 10.22
N GLN A 63 26.82 19.69 10.57
CA GLN A 63 26.73 20.89 11.39
C GLN A 63 27.29 20.67 12.78
N VAL A 64 26.94 19.53 13.39
CA VAL A 64 27.44 19.20 14.73
C VAL A 64 28.96 19.04 14.69
N GLN A 65 29.49 18.33 13.69
CA GLN A 65 30.93 18.18 13.55
C GLN A 65 31.63 19.51 13.37
N GLY A 66 31.05 20.37 12.52
CA GLY A 66 31.62 21.68 12.33
C GLY A 66 31.65 22.49 13.61
N GLN A 67 30.60 22.39 14.42
CA GLN A 67 30.56 23.09 15.70
C GLN A 67 31.58 22.52 16.68
N GLU A 68 31.72 21.21 16.72
CA GLU A 68 32.71 20.57 17.59
C GLU A 68 34.12 20.97 17.20
N GLU A 69 34.44 20.97 15.93
CA GLU A 69 35.76 21.36 15.44
C GLU A 69 36.01 22.84 15.75
N ALA A 70 35.02 23.69 15.56
CA ALA A 70 35.16 25.10 15.88
C ALA A 70 35.43 25.31 17.36
N GLN A 71 34.77 24.53 18.23
CA GLN A 71 35.01 24.62 19.66
C GLN A 71 36.40 24.14 20.04
N GLU A 72 36.86 23.07 19.44
CA GLU A 72 38.19 22.58 19.69
C GLU A 72 39.26 23.61 19.28
N GLU A 73 39.09 24.26 18.15
CA GLU A 73 40.01 25.29 17.70
C GLU A 73 40.00 26.50 18.65
N LYS A 74 38.91 26.79 19.30
CA LYS A 74 38.78 27.93 20.21
C LYS A 74 39.28 27.62 21.59
N GLN A 75 39.50 26.37 21.95
CA GLN A 75 40.00 26.03 23.27
C GLN A 75 41.48 26.33 23.37
N PRO A 76 41.90 26.96 24.45
CA PRO A 76 43.33 27.22 24.62
C PRO A 76 44.08 25.93 24.79
N ALA A 77 45.28 25.91 24.28
CA ALA A 77 46.13 24.75 24.35
C ALA A 77 46.60 24.46 25.78
#